data_eb1375d55e3e3b9e9921c96545178614
#
_entry.id   eb1375d55e3e3b9e9921c96545178614
#
_cell.length_a   1.000
_cell.length_b   1.000
_cell.length_c   1.000
_cell.angle_alpha   90.00
_cell.angle_beta   90.00
_cell.angle_gamma   90.00
#
_symmetry.space_group_name_H-M   'P 1'
#
loop_
_entity.id
_entity.type
_entity.pdbx_description
1 polymer ?
#
loop_
_entity_poly.entity_id
_entity_poly.type
_entity_poly.pdbx_seq_one_letter_code
_entity_poly.pdbx_strand_id
1 'polypeptide(L)'
;VYIEPWNSDIEAFMDLRLNQGDEEARCRDLFSALWIPDLFMERVQEGGKWSLFSPDDTKDLPELYGDAFKEAYERYEKEGKATKTMDAHVLWQRILRSQVETGTPYMLYKDPCNEKSNQKNLGTIKCSNLCTEIVEYTDKDETAVCNLASIALPKFVNPKTKKFNYQSLIDVSRTVTRNLNKVIDRNFYPTEPARKSNMRHRPIGIGVQGLADTYILMDMAFDSEEARALNHKIFEAIYYGSVLESMEEAKKYGAYETFEGSPASKGILQFDMWEPSKYPLTLNWDALKEDVKTHGMRNSLLLAPMPTASTSQILGNNECIEPYTSNMYLRRTLAGEFVVINKHLIKELISLGIWNNETKNAIIRDNGSVQNLVIPDELKAKYKTVWEMSQKVLIDQAADRGRFVCQSQSLNLFLEDPNTSKISSMHMYAWKQGLKTGMYYLRTRPKARAVQFTVDPATSLEAAKAACSLENKDECTMCSA
;
A
#
# COMPACT_ATOMS: atom_id res chain seq x y z
N VAL A 1 1.08 -15.20 -6.76
CA VAL A 1 2.08 -16.22 -6.48
C VAL A 1 3.30 -15.56 -5.82
N TYR A 2 3.82 -16.16 -4.73
CA TYR A 2 4.96 -15.67 -3.96
C TYR A 2 6.17 -16.59 -4.13
N ILE A 3 7.35 -16.01 -4.17
CA ILE A 3 8.63 -16.72 -4.17
C ILE A 3 9.66 -15.97 -3.32
N GLU A 4 10.57 -16.72 -2.68
CA GLU A 4 11.73 -16.11 -2.02
C GLU A 4 12.92 -16.02 -2.98
N PRO A 5 13.76 -14.97 -2.92
CA PRO A 5 14.85 -14.74 -3.87
C PRO A 5 15.93 -15.83 -3.91
N TRP A 6 16.04 -16.65 -2.90
CA TRP A 6 17.01 -17.77 -2.84
C TRP A 6 16.59 -19.01 -3.61
N ASN A 7 15.32 -19.10 -4.04
CA ASN A 7 14.81 -20.24 -4.78
C ASN A 7 15.50 -20.37 -6.15
N SER A 8 15.88 -21.58 -6.55
CA SER A 8 16.54 -21.86 -7.83
C SER A 8 15.74 -21.38 -9.06
N ASP A 9 14.41 -21.30 -8.94
CA ASP A 9 13.53 -20.92 -10.05
C ASP A 9 13.30 -19.39 -10.15
N ILE A 10 13.96 -18.59 -9.30
CA ILE A 10 13.72 -17.14 -9.22
C ILE A 10 13.92 -16.43 -10.57
N GLU A 11 14.90 -16.86 -11.36
CA GLU A 11 15.17 -16.23 -12.66
C GLU A 11 14.04 -16.47 -13.67
N ALA A 12 13.51 -17.70 -13.74
CA ALA A 12 12.37 -18.06 -14.57
C ALA A 12 11.09 -17.36 -14.08
N PHE A 13 10.93 -17.26 -12.76
CA PHE A 13 9.80 -16.55 -12.16
C PHE A 13 9.77 -15.05 -12.52
N MET A 14 10.93 -14.39 -12.62
CA MET A 14 11.01 -13.00 -13.05
C MET A 14 10.56 -12.81 -14.50
N ASP A 15 10.65 -13.83 -15.32
CA ASP A 15 10.32 -13.75 -16.75
C ASP A 15 8.82 -13.99 -17.04
N LEU A 16 8.05 -14.52 -16.09
CA LEU A 16 6.64 -14.91 -16.28
C LEU A 16 5.73 -13.81 -16.85
N ARG A 17 6.02 -12.55 -16.60
CA ARG A 17 5.18 -11.42 -17.03
C ARG A 17 5.85 -10.42 -17.96
N LEU A 18 7.07 -10.68 -18.40
CA LEU A 18 7.77 -9.77 -19.33
C LEU A 18 6.96 -9.57 -20.61
N ASN A 19 7.04 -8.35 -21.17
CA ASN A 19 6.29 -7.96 -22.38
C ASN A 19 6.83 -8.58 -23.65
N GLN A 20 8.06 -9.08 -23.63
CA GLN A 20 8.79 -9.63 -24.80
C GLN A 20 9.20 -11.08 -24.55
N GLY A 21 9.50 -11.82 -25.62
CA GLY A 21 9.98 -13.19 -25.60
C GLY A 21 8.91 -14.21 -25.96
N ASP A 22 9.18 -15.49 -25.67
CA ASP A 22 8.27 -16.59 -25.98
C ASP A 22 7.00 -16.52 -25.13
N GLU A 23 5.85 -16.40 -25.78
CA GLU A 23 4.55 -16.28 -25.12
C GLU A 23 4.15 -17.57 -24.38
N GLU A 24 4.61 -18.74 -24.82
CA GLU A 24 4.36 -20.02 -24.14
C GLU A 24 5.04 -20.09 -22.77
N ALA A 25 6.11 -19.30 -22.56
CA ALA A 25 6.81 -19.18 -21.28
C ALA A 25 6.22 -18.07 -20.37
N ARG A 26 5.07 -17.51 -20.71
CA ARG A 26 4.43 -16.42 -19.95
C ARG A 26 3.20 -16.90 -19.20
N CYS A 27 2.98 -16.29 -18.01
CA CYS A 27 1.80 -16.45 -17.18
C CYS A 27 1.23 -15.07 -16.82
N ARG A 28 0.65 -14.37 -17.80
CA ARG A 28 0.23 -12.97 -17.66
C ARG A 28 -0.92 -12.78 -16.67
N ASP A 29 -1.73 -13.81 -16.47
CA ASP A 29 -2.87 -13.78 -15.53
C ASP A 29 -2.46 -14.07 -14.08
N LEU A 30 -1.20 -14.48 -13.84
CA LEU A 30 -0.67 -14.64 -12.50
C LEU A 30 0.02 -13.34 -12.05
N PHE A 31 -0.28 -12.92 -10.84
CA PHE A 31 0.38 -11.78 -10.20
C PHE A 31 1.53 -12.29 -9.33
N SER A 32 2.73 -11.79 -9.63
CA SER A 32 3.97 -12.22 -9.00
C SER A 32 4.37 -11.30 -7.85
N ALA A 33 4.88 -11.90 -6.77
CA ALA A 33 5.37 -11.20 -5.60
C ALA A 33 6.65 -11.85 -5.06
N LEU A 34 7.51 -11.05 -4.46
CA LEU A 34 8.70 -11.50 -3.75
C LEU A 34 8.45 -11.46 -2.24
N TRP A 35 8.87 -12.53 -1.58
CA TRP A 35 8.93 -12.67 -0.12
C TRP A 35 10.39 -12.62 0.30
N ILE A 36 10.86 -11.44 0.70
CA ILE A 36 12.28 -11.07 0.71
C ILE A 36 12.83 -11.15 2.12
N PRO A 37 13.79 -12.05 2.42
CA PRO A 37 14.52 -12.04 3.67
C PRO A 37 15.48 -10.84 3.73
N ASP A 38 15.70 -10.29 4.93
CA ASP A 38 16.57 -9.13 5.16
C ASP A 38 17.99 -9.39 4.67
N LEU A 39 18.50 -10.62 4.82
CA LEU A 39 19.80 -11.03 4.31
C LEU A 39 19.99 -10.73 2.80
N PHE A 40 18.94 -10.86 1.98
CA PHE A 40 19.05 -10.51 0.56
C PHE A 40 19.27 -9.01 0.38
N MET A 41 18.53 -8.18 1.13
CA MET A 41 18.66 -6.72 1.08
C MET A 41 20.03 -6.26 1.60
N GLU A 42 20.54 -6.89 2.66
CA GLU A 42 21.88 -6.67 3.20
C GLU A 42 22.94 -6.94 2.12
N ARG A 43 22.89 -8.13 1.49
CA ARG A 43 23.86 -8.51 0.44
C ARG A 43 23.76 -7.65 -0.82
N VAL A 44 22.58 -7.17 -1.18
CA VAL A 44 22.42 -6.17 -2.25
C VAL A 44 23.09 -4.86 -1.84
N GLN A 45 22.90 -4.39 -0.62
CA GLN A 45 23.50 -3.14 -0.14
C GLN A 45 25.03 -3.22 -0.07
N GLU A 46 25.58 -4.36 0.33
CA GLU A 46 27.02 -4.59 0.51
C GLU A 46 27.75 -5.01 -0.78
N GLY A 47 27.02 -5.32 -1.84
CA GLY A 47 27.58 -5.86 -3.08
C GLY A 47 28.06 -7.30 -2.94
N GLY A 48 27.42 -8.09 -2.08
CA GLY A 48 27.76 -9.47 -1.78
C GLY A 48 27.30 -10.48 -2.84
N LYS A 49 27.67 -11.74 -2.63
CA LYS A 49 27.20 -12.88 -3.44
C LYS A 49 25.84 -13.35 -2.93
N TRP A 50 25.06 -13.91 -3.83
CA TRP A 50 23.78 -14.53 -3.53
C TRP A 50 23.70 -15.92 -4.15
N SER A 51 23.36 -16.90 -3.33
CA SER A 51 23.28 -18.31 -3.70
C SER A 51 21.84 -18.75 -3.87
N LEU A 52 21.56 -19.49 -4.93
CA LEU A 52 20.26 -20.09 -5.21
C LEU A 52 20.27 -21.56 -4.77
N PHE A 53 19.19 -22.00 -4.16
CA PHE A 53 19.05 -23.36 -3.65
C PHE A 53 17.81 -24.04 -4.19
N SER A 54 17.88 -25.37 -4.31
CA SER A 54 16.68 -26.20 -4.46
C SER A 54 15.92 -26.24 -3.13
N PRO A 55 14.60 -25.96 -3.12
CA PRO A 55 13.79 -26.08 -1.90
C PRO A 55 13.83 -27.50 -1.28
N ASP A 56 14.09 -28.54 -2.06
CA ASP A 56 14.18 -29.91 -1.55
C ASP A 56 15.44 -30.14 -0.71
N ASP A 57 16.54 -29.45 -1.05
CA ASP A 57 17.81 -29.55 -0.32
C ASP A 57 17.87 -28.61 0.90
N THR A 58 16.99 -27.63 0.98
CA THR A 58 16.98 -26.55 2.00
C THR A 58 15.58 -26.34 2.59
N LYS A 59 14.95 -27.45 3.02
CA LYS A 59 13.53 -27.49 3.45
C LYS A 59 13.18 -26.59 4.63
N ASP A 60 14.16 -26.20 5.43
CA ASP A 60 13.99 -25.33 6.60
C ASP A 60 13.99 -23.84 6.27
N LEU A 61 14.59 -23.40 5.14
CA LEU A 61 14.67 -21.98 4.80
C LEU A 61 13.30 -21.27 4.74
N PRO A 62 12.22 -21.85 4.20
CA PRO A 62 10.91 -21.23 4.25
C PRO A 62 10.35 -21.02 5.66
N GLU A 63 10.78 -21.87 6.61
CA GLU A 63 10.30 -21.87 8.01
C GLU A 63 11.09 -20.90 8.90
N LEU A 64 12.15 -20.30 8.40
CA LEU A 64 13.07 -19.45 9.17
C LEU A 64 13.00 -17.99 8.70
N TYR A 65 13.27 -17.05 9.61
CA TYR A 65 13.44 -15.62 9.35
C TYR A 65 14.47 -15.03 10.32
N GLY A 66 14.94 -13.79 10.07
CA GLY A 66 15.93 -13.12 10.89
C GLY A 66 17.25 -13.86 10.96
N ASP A 67 17.90 -13.85 12.14
CA ASP A 67 19.20 -14.48 12.36
C ASP A 67 19.18 -15.98 12.08
N ALA A 68 18.11 -16.67 12.43
CA ALA A 68 17.98 -18.11 12.18
C ALA A 68 17.98 -18.44 10.67
N PHE A 69 17.35 -17.61 9.85
CA PHE A 69 17.42 -17.73 8.39
C PHE A 69 18.84 -17.50 7.90
N LYS A 70 19.49 -16.43 8.37
CA LYS A 70 20.88 -16.09 7.99
C LYS A 70 21.86 -17.21 8.31
N GLU A 71 21.80 -17.75 9.52
CA GLU A 71 22.65 -18.87 9.94
C GLU A 71 22.45 -20.12 9.08
N ALA A 72 21.19 -20.47 8.80
CA ALA A 72 20.86 -21.63 7.97
C ALA A 72 21.31 -21.42 6.51
N TYR A 73 21.06 -20.24 5.95
CA TYR A 73 21.46 -19.89 4.59
C TYR A 73 22.97 -19.97 4.42
N GLU A 74 23.76 -19.34 5.30
CA GLU A 74 25.23 -19.37 5.26
C GLU A 74 25.81 -20.76 5.53
N ARG A 75 25.14 -21.59 6.34
CA ARG A 75 25.49 -22.99 6.50
C ARG A 75 25.37 -23.75 5.19
N TYR A 76 24.26 -23.58 4.46
CA TYR A 76 24.05 -24.23 3.16
C TYR A 76 25.03 -23.75 2.10
N GLU A 77 25.46 -22.49 2.13
CA GLU A 77 26.56 -22.00 1.27
C GLU A 77 27.87 -22.74 1.57
N LYS A 78 28.22 -22.88 2.85
CA LYS A 78 29.44 -23.60 3.29
C LYS A 78 29.40 -25.09 2.96
N GLU A 79 28.21 -25.70 3.01
CA GLU A 79 27.99 -27.11 2.64
C GLU A 79 28.01 -27.35 1.11
N GLY A 80 28.09 -26.29 0.32
CA GLY A 80 28.13 -26.40 -1.15
C GLY A 80 26.81 -26.81 -1.79
N LYS A 81 25.67 -26.57 -1.12
CA LYS A 81 24.31 -26.92 -1.62
C LYS A 81 23.78 -25.96 -2.67
N ALA A 82 24.47 -24.85 -2.95
CA ALA A 82 24.05 -23.89 -3.93
C ALA A 82 23.99 -24.49 -5.34
N THR A 83 22.85 -24.39 -6.01
CA THR A 83 22.70 -24.76 -7.42
C THR A 83 23.36 -23.72 -8.33
N LYS A 84 23.37 -22.46 -7.91
CA LYS A 84 23.98 -21.33 -8.60
C LYS A 84 24.36 -20.25 -7.61
N THR A 85 25.47 -19.56 -7.82
CA THR A 85 25.86 -18.38 -7.05
C THR A 85 26.12 -17.23 -8.02
N MET A 86 25.60 -16.04 -7.71
CA MET A 86 25.74 -14.82 -8.53
C MET A 86 25.99 -13.61 -7.63
N ASP A 87 26.31 -12.46 -8.22
CA ASP A 87 26.29 -11.21 -7.49
C ASP A 87 24.84 -10.83 -7.16
N ALA A 88 24.57 -10.46 -5.90
CA ALA A 88 23.23 -10.06 -5.46
C ALA A 88 22.66 -8.91 -6.32
N HIS A 89 23.53 -8.00 -6.75
CA HIS A 89 23.17 -6.92 -7.68
C HIS A 89 22.63 -7.41 -9.03
N VAL A 90 23.09 -8.54 -9.55
CA VAL A 90 22.61 -9.07 -10.83
C VAL A 90 21.14 -9.46 -10.72
N LEU A 91 20.77 -10.21 -9.66
CA LEU A 91 19.37 -10.55 -9.42
C LEU A 91 18.54 -9.30 -9.10
N TRP A 92 19.10 -8.37 -8.32
CA TRP A 92 18.44 -7.11 -7.99
C TRP A 92 18.09 -6.29 -9.24
N GLN A 93 19.02 -6.11 -10.17
CA GLN A 93 18.77 -5.41 -11.42
C GLN A 93 17.69 -6.09 -12.27
N ARG A 94 17.63 -7.43 -12.25
CA ARG A 94 16.59 -8.18 -12.97
C ARG A 94 15.22 -7.93 -12.37
N ILE A 95 15.10 -7.90 -11.03
CA ILE A 95 13.86 -7.54 -10.31
C ILE A 95 13.42 -6.12 -10.70
N LEU A 96 14.31 -5.14 -10.59
CA LEU A 96 14.00 -3.74 -10.91
C LEU A 96 13.57 -3.56 -12.38
N ARG A 97 14.20 -4.26 -13.29
CA ARG A 97 13.84 -4.25 -14.72
C ARG A 97 12.42 -4.80 -14.92
N SER A 98 12.09 -5.93 -14.31
CA SER A 98 10.74 -6.48 -14.36
C SER A 98 9.70 -5.49 -13.86
N GLN A 99 10.00 -4.76 -12.76
CA GLN A 99 9.09 -3.75 -12.21
C GLN A 99 8.90 -2.55 -13.14
N VAL A 100 9.96 -2.10 -13.82
CA VAL A 100 9.84 -1.04 -14.85
C VAL A 100 8.92 -1.47 -16.00
N GLU A 101 9.05 -2.72 -16.45
CA GLU A 101 8.30 -3.23 -17.60
C GLU A 101 6.84 -3.59 -17.27
N THR A 102 6.58 -4.11 -16.08
CA THR A 102 5.29 -4.76 -15.76
C THR A 102 4.59 -4.20 -14.51
N GLY A 103 5.27 -3.37 -13.73
CA GLY A 103 4.79 -2.92 -12.42
C GLY A 103 4.90 -3.97 -11.32
N THR A 104 5.40 -5.18 -11.63
CA THR A 104 5.57 -6.33 -10.74
C THR A 104 6.99 -6.90 -10.85
N PRO A 105 7.47 -7.75 -9.92
CA PRO A 105 6.79 -8.35 -8.77
C PRO A 105 6.54 -7.36 -7.63
N TYR A 106 5.54 -7.66 -6.78
CA TYR A 106 5.34 -6.96 -5.52
C TYR A 106 6.50 -7.22 -4.58
N MET A 107 6.74 -6.29 -3.62
CA MET A 107 7.87 -6.37 -2.70
C MET A 107 7.37 -6.46 -1.26
N LEU A 108 7.55 -7.60 -0.61
CA LEU A 108 7.23 -7.80 0.80
C LEU A 108 8.47 -8.33 1.53
N TYR A 109 8.72 -7.81 2.72
CA TYR A 109 9.88 -8.15 3.54
C TYR A 109 9.49 -9.22 4.57
N LYS A 110 10.10 -10.41 4.44
CA LYS A 110 9.79 -11.60 5.23
C LYS A 110 9.98 -11.37 6.72
N ASP A 111 11.11 -10.79 7.08
CA ASP A 111 11.50 -10.63 8.49
C ASP A 111 10.57 -9.65 9.21
N PRO A 112 10.33 -8.41 8.73
CA PRO A 112 9.35 -7.52 9.34
C PRO A 112 7.92 -8.09 9.40
N CYS A 113 7.50 -8.87 8.39
CA CYS A 113 6.18 -9.52 8.40
C CYS A 113 6.04 -10.52 9.55
N ASN A 114 7.10 -11.25 9.88
CA ASN A 114 7.11 -12.25 10.94
C ASN A 114 7.41 -11.65 12.32
N GLU A 115 8.45 -10.84 12.43
CA GLU A 115 8.87 -10.21 13.69
C GLU A 115 7.78 -9.35 14.31
N LYS A 116 7.02 -8.62 13.45
CA LYS A 116 5.97 -7.69 13.87
C LYS A 116 4.57 -8.28 13.77
N SER A 117 4.44 -9.61 13.81
CA SER A 117 3.15 -10.28 13.77
C SER A 117 2.65 -10.70 15.15
N ASN A 118 1.37 -10.45 15.44
CA ASN A 118 0.72 -11.00 16.61
C ASN A 118 0.47 -12.52 16.51
N GLN A 119 0.64 -13.11 15.31
CA GLN A 119 0.51 -14.55 15.06
C GLN A 119 1.86 -15.30 15.06
N LYS A 120 2.97 -14.66 15.42
CA LYS A 120 4.31 -15.30 15.40
C LYS A 120 4.47 -16.48 16.34
N ASN A 121 3.57 -16.67 17.30
CA ASN A 121 3.50 -17.86 18.16
C ASN A 121 2.98 -19.10 17.43
N LEU A 122 2.42 -18.97 16.23
CA LEU A 122 1.87 -20.08 15.45
C LEU A 122 2.93 -20.74 14.55
N GLY A 123 3.89 -19.96 14.09
CA GLY A 123 4.92 -20.36 13.14
C GLY A 123 5.28 -19.24 12.18
N THR A 124 6.05 -19.56 11.14
CA THR A 124 6.51 -18.59 10.15
C THR A 124 5.44 -18.33 9.10
N ILE A 125 5.12 -17.04 8.88
CA ILE A 125 4.27 -16.57 7.78
C ILE A 125 5.13 -16.54 6.50
N LYS A 126 4.62 -17.16 5.41
CA LYS A 126 5.41 -17.45 4.20
C LYS A 126 4.95 -16.68 2.96
N CYS A 127 3.82 -16.01 3.04
CA CYS A 127 3.25 -15.25 1.92
C CYS A 127 2.21 -14.25 2.40
N SER A 128 1.64 -13.51 1.45
CA SER A 128 0.53 -12.61 1.63
C SER A 128 -0.56 -12.90 0.58
N ASN A 129 -1.61 -12.09 0.51
CA ASN A 129 -2.66 -12.18 -0.50
C ASN A 129 -2.27 -11.47 -1.82
N LEU A 130 -3.24 -11.36 -2.73
CA LEU A 130 -3.08 -10.66 -4.02
C LEU A 130 -2.70 -9.19 -3.84
N CYS A 131 -3.32 -8.49 -2.88
CA CYS A 131 -3.18 -7.05 -2.71
C CYS A 131 -2.16 -6.63 -1.63
N THR A 132 -1.41 -7.60 -1.07
CA THR A 132 -0.28 -7.39 -0.14
C THR A 132 -0.61 -6.84 1.25
N GLU A 133 -1.90 -6.66 1.60
CA GLU A 133 -2.31 -6.16 2.91
C GLU A 133 -2.50 -7.26 3.96
N ILE A 134 -2.73 -8.50 3.55
CA ILE A 134 -2.99 -9.63 4.44
C ILE A 134 -1.68 -10.34 4.78
N VAL A 135 -1.35 -10.36 6.06
CA VAL A 135 -0.21 -11.10 6.60
C VAL A 135 -0.72 -11.97 7.74
N GLU A 136 -1.14 -13.17 7.40
CA GLU A 136 -1.76 -14.15 8.27
C GLU A 136 -1.05 -15.50 8.17
N TYR A 137 -1.00 -16.23 9.29
CA TYR A 137 -0.45 -17.59 9.31
C TYR A 137 -1.29 -18.52 8.46
N THR A 138 -0.61 -19.37 7.70
CA THR A 138 -1.19 -20.46 6.91
C THR A 138 -0.24 -21.64 6.89
N ASP A 139 -0.79 -22.84 6.86
CA ASP A 139 -0.04 -24.09 6.73
C ASP A 139 -0.81 -25.12 5.88
N LYS A 140 -0.38 -26.38 5.91
CA LYS A 140 -1.04 -27.46 5.14
C LYS A 140 -2.48 -27.77 5.60
N ASP A 141 -2.83 -27.43 6.84
CA ASP A 141 -4.11 -27.74 7.49
C ASP A 141 -4.96 -26.49 7.73
N GLU A 142 -4.42 -25.30 7.49
CA GLU A 142 -5.09 -24.01 7.72
C GLU A 142 -4.85 -23.05 6.57
N THR A 143 -5.92 -22.48 6.00
CA THR A 143 -5.87 -21.47 4.95
C THR A 143 -6.38 -20.15 5.50
N ALA A 144 -5.54 -19.12 5.44
CA ALA A 144 -5.90 -17.76 5.85
C ALA A 144 -7.07 -17.20 5.04
N VAL A 145 -7.94 -16.42 5.70
CA VAL A 145 -9.16 -15.83 5.10
C VAL A 145 -9.25 -14.35 5.43
N CYS A 146 -9.44 -13.53 4.40
CA CYS A 146 -9.64 -12.09 4.54
C CYS A 146 -11.07 -11.75 4.98
N ASN A 147 -11.25 -11.06 6.12
CA ASN A 147 -12.53 -10.47 6.55
C ASN A 147 -12.36 -8.96 6.59
N LEU A 148 -12.80 -8.26 5.55
CA LEU A 148 -12.41 -6.88 5.27
C LEU A 148 -13.55 -5.88 5.46
N ALA A 149 -13.21 -4.69 5.95
CA ALA A 149 -14.04 -3.49 5.92
C ALA A 149 -13.19 -2.24 5.75
N SER A 150 -13.73 -1.18 5.12
CA SER A 150 -13.04 0.11 5.00
C SER A 150 -13.87 1.25 5.56
N ILE A 151 -13.22 2.15 6.30
CA ILE A 151 -13.84 3.30 6.95
C ILE A 151 -13.65 4.54 6.08
N ALA A 152 -14.73 5.26 5.77
CA ALA A 152 -14.72 6.49 4.97
C ALA A 152 -14.29 7.68 5.85
N LEU A 153 -12.99 8.00 5.85
CA LEU A 153 -12.39 9.02 6.70
C LEU A 153 -12.97 10.44 6.55
N PRO A 154 -13.38 10.90 5.34
CA PRO A 154 -13.94 12.24 5.17
C PRO A 154 -15.17 12.54 6.03
N LYS A 155 -15.89 11.51 6.47
CA LYS A 155 -17.09 11.65 7.32
C LYS A 155 -16.79 12.14 8.74
N PHE A 156 -15.55 12.06 9.18
CA PHE A 156 -15.12 12.49 10.52
C PHE A 156 -14.58 13.91 10.54
N VAL A 157 -14.49 14.59 9.39
CA VAL A 157 -14.07 16.00 9.32
C VAL A 157 -15.30 16.90 9.50
N ASN A 158 -15.24 17.79 10.47
CA ASN A 158 -16.25 18.85 10.60
C ASN A 158 -15.99 19.93 9.52
N PRO A 159 -16.93 20.14 8.58
CA PRO A 159 -16.69 21.03 7.44
C PRO A 159 -16.57 22.52 7.81
N LYS A 160 -17.11 22.93 8.98
CA LYS A 160 -17.06 24.33 9.44
C LYS A 160 -15.80 24.63 10.23
N THR A 161 -15.40 23.70 11.12
CA THR A 161 -14.26 23.93 12.03
C THR A 161 -12.96 23.35 11.50
N LYS A 162 -13.01 22.57 10.43
CA LYS A 162 -11.85 21.83 9.86
C LYS A 162 -11.16 20.90 10.88
N LYS A 163 -11.91 20.42 11.88
CA LYS A 163 -11.40 19.52 12.92
C LYS A 163 -11.84 18.09 12.65
N PHE A 164 -10.94 17.15 12.94
CA PHE A 164 -11.20 15.72 12.85
C PHE A 164 -11.80 15.18 14.15
N ASN A 165 -12.84 14.35 14.06
CA ASN A 165 -13.52 13.76 15.21
C ASN A 165 -12.99 12.34 15.50
N TYR A 166 -11.94 12.26 16.31
CA TYR A 166 -11.31 10.98 16.68
C TYR A 166 -12.23 10.08 17.52
N GLN A 167 -13.06 10.65 18.43
CA GLN A 167 -13.95 9.83 19.23
C GLN A 167 -14.97 9.09 18.36
N SER A 168 -15.57 9.78 17.42
CA SER A 168 -16.50 9.16 16.46
C SER A 168 -15.80 8.06 15.63
N LEU A 169 -14.53 8.26 15.25
CA LEU A 169 -13.74 7.26 14.55
C LEU A 169 -13.50 6.02 15.41
N ILE A 170 -13.15 6.19 16.68
CA ILE A 170 -13.01 5.09 17.66
C ILE A 170 -14.32 4.30 17.76
N ASP A 171 -15.47 4.98 17.92
CA ASP A 171 -16.77 4.33 18.06
C ASP A 171 -17.18 3.54 16.81
N VAL A 172 -16.88 4.09 15.61
CA VAL A 172 -17.10 3.39 14.34
C VAL A 172 -16.16 2.19 14.22
N SER A 173 -14.90 2.31 14.60
CA SER A 173 -13.92 1.22 14.57
C SER A 173 -14.35 0.06 15.48
N ARG A 174 -14.88 0.36 16.67
CA ARG A 174 -15.50 -0.63 17.55
C ARG A 174 -16.68 -1.33 16.87
N THR A 175 -17.57 -0.57 16.25
CA THR A 175 -18.74 -1.13 15.56
C THR A 175 -18.33 -2.04 14.39
N VAL A 176 -17.34 -1.63 13.60
CA VAL A 176 -16.80 -2.42 12.48
C VAL A 176 -16.18 -3.72 13.00
N THR A 177 -15.38 -3.67 14.07
CA THR A 177 -14.77 -4.86 14.70
C THR A 177 -15.85 -5.86 15.14
N ARG A 178 -16.90 -5.40 15.83
CA ARG A 178 -18.04 -6.24 16.24
C ARG A 178 -18.76 -6.85 15.03
N ASN A 179 -18.94 -6.08 13.96
CA ASN A 179 -19.64 -6.56 12.78
C ASN A 179 -18.79 -7.62 12.03
N LEU A 180 -17.48 -7.42 11.91
CA LEU A 180 -16.61 -8.41 11.28
C LEU A 180 -16.52 -9.71 12.09
N ASN A 181 -16.58 -9.66 13.42
CA ASN A 181 -16.72 -10.86 14.24
C ASN A 181 -17.99 -11.66 13.90
N LYS A 182 -19.13 -10.97 13.67
CA LYS A 182 -20.37 -11.63 13.21
C LYS A 182 -20.23 -12.20 11.80
N VAL A 183 -19.46 -11.55 10.92
CA VAL A 183 -19.16 -12.08 9.59
C VAL A 183 -18.40 -13.40 9.71
N ILE A 184 -17.35 -13.47 10.53
CA ILE A 184 -16.61 -14.71 10.80
C ILE A 184 -17.56 -15.85 11.22
N ASP A 185 -18.48 -15.58 12.14
CA ASP A 185 -19.39 -16.59 12.70
C ASP A 185 -20.49 -17.05 11.71
N ARG A 186 -20.83 -16.23 10.72
CA ARG A 186 -21.96 -16.46 9.79
C ARG A 186 -21.55 -16.74 8.35
N ASN A 187 -20.28 -16.54 8.02
CA ASN A 187 -19.80 -16.68 6.66
C ASN A 187 -19.87 -18.15 6.19
N PHE A 188 -20.04 -18.32 4.88
CA PHE A 188 -19.83 -19.62 4.25
C PHE A 188 -18.35 -19.81 3.92
N TYR A 189 -17.78 -20.92 4.37
CA TYR A 189 -16.39 -21.26 4.09
C TYR A 189 -16.33 -22.33 2.99
N PRO A 190 -15.58 -22.09 1.89
CA PRO A 190 -15.54 -23.03 0.77
C PRO A 190 -14.79 -24.31 1.07
N THR A 191 -13.88 -24.27 2.06
CA THR A 191 -13.06 -25.43 2.48
C THR A 191 -12.94 -25.49 4.00
N GLU A 192 -12.75 -26.69 4.56
CA GLU A 192 -12.57 -26.86 6.01
C GLU A 192 -11.27 -26.21 6.54
N PRO A 193 -10.10 -26.24 5.84
CA PRO A 193 -8.93 -25.49 6.25
C PRO A 193 -9.17 -23.98 6.39
N ALA A 194 -9.96 -23.36 5.49
CA ALA A 194 -10.33 -21.95 5.57
C ALA A 194 -11.23 -21.69 6.81
N ARG A 195 -12.22 -22.55 7.04
CA ARG A 195 -13.07 -22.46 8.22
C ARG A 195 -12.27 -22.60 9.51
N LYS A 196 -11.40 -23.61 9.59
CA LYS A 196 -10.54 -23.89 10.74
C LYS A 196 -9.67 -22.68 11.09
N SER A 197 -8.94 -22.14 10.13
CA SER A 197 -8.07 -20.96 10.32
C SER A 197 -8.89 -19.77 10.84
N ASN A 198 -9.99 -19.45 10.16
CA ASN A 198 -10.77 -18.24 10.46
C ASN A 198 -11.49 -18.33 11.82
N MET A 199 -12.05 -19.48 12.18
CA MET A 199 -12.70 -19.68 13.47
C MET A 199 -11.70 -19.73 14.64
N ARG A 200 -10.51 -20.28 14.39
CA ARG A 200 -9.46 -20.48 15.39
C ARG A 200 -8.74 -19.16 15.73
N HIS A 201 -8.38 -18.38 14.74
CA HIS A 201 -7.56 -17.17 14.90
C HIS A 201 -8.37 -15.88 14.82
N ARG A 202 -9.54 -15.91 14.22
CA ARG A 202 -10.50 -14.80 14.07
C ARG A 202 -9.85 -13.51 13.54
N PRO A 203 -9.03 -13.55 12.48
CA PRO A 203 -8.42 -12.35 11.93
C PRO A 203 -9.47 -11.48 11.23
N ILE A 204 -9.30 -10.17 11.32
CA ILE A 204 -10.05 -9.18 10.54
C ILE A 204 -9.09 -8.18 9.92
N GLY A 205 -9.54 -7.48 8.88
CA GLY A 205 -8.75 -6.45 8.20
C GLY A 205 -9.56 -5.16 8.03
N ILE A 206 -9.36 -4.21 8.93
CA ILE A 206 -9.96 -2.88 8.84
C ILE A 206 -9.00 -1.98 8.09
N GLY A 207 -9.49 -1.37 7.00
CA GLY A 207 -8.79 -0.35 6.24
C GLY A 207 -9.55 0.96 6.21
N VAL A 208 -9.11 1.85 5.35
CA VAL A 208 -9.68 3.19 5.17
C VAL A 208 -9.89 3.51 3.71
N GLN A 209 -10.70 4.53 3.44
CA GLN A 209 -10.82 5.17 2.13
C GLN A 209 -10.92 6.69 2.32
N GLY A 210 -10.44 7.45 1.35
CA GLY A 210 -10.53 8.90 1.38
C GLY A 210 -9.54 9.59 2.33
N LEU A 211 -8.33 9.04 2.53
CA LEU A 211 -7.30 9.72 3.31
C LEU A 211 -6.91 11.06 2.64
N ALA A 212 -6.71 11.06 1.33
CA ALA A 212 -6.41 12.28 0.57
C ALA A 212 -7.56 13.31 0.66
N ASP A 213 -8.83 12.85 0.52
CA ASP A 213 -10.00 13.71 0.72
C ASP A 213 -10.01 14.36 2.12
N THR A 214 -9.63 13.57 3.14
CA THR A 214 -9.57 14.03 4.52
C THR A 214 -8.56 15.16 4.70
N TYR A 215 -7.36 15.01 4.12
CA TYR A 215 -6.34 16.06 4.15
C TYR A 215 -6.83 17.33 3.46
N ILE A 216 -7.42 17.21 2.27
CA ILE A 216 -8.00 18.34 1.54
C ILE A 216 -9.08 19.04 2.38
N LEU A 217 -10.00 18.31 3.00
CA LEU A 217 -11.06 18.87 3.85
C LEU A 217 -10.53 19.57 5.10
N MET A 218 -9.33 19.24 5.55
CA MET A 218 -8.64 19.89 6.65
C MET A 218 -7.63 20.95 6.20
N ASP A 219 -7.65 21.34 4.91
CA ASP A 219 -6.75 22.31 4.29
C ASP A 219 -5.26 21.93 4.39
N MET A 220 -4.95 20.63 4.32
CA MET A 220 -3.59 20.10 4.39
C MET A 220 -3.10 19.61 3.02
N ALA A 221 -1.86 19.92 2.67
CA ALA A 221 -1.18 19.27 1.55
C ALA A 221 -0.81 17.82 1.95
N PHE A 222 -0.92 16.89 1.00
CA PHE A 222 -0.64 15.47 1.27
C PHE A 222 0.80 15.23 1.76
N ASP A 223 1.74 16.02 1.28
CA ASP A 223 3.17 15.94 1.60
C ASP A 223 3.59 16.82 2.79
N SER A 224 2.63 17.35 3.56
CA SER A 224 2.89 18.19 4.73
C SER A 224 3.17 17.37 5.99
N GLU A 225 3.84 18.00 6.96
CA GLU A 225 4.10 17.39 8.27
C GLU A 225 2.81 17.24 9.09
N GLU A 226 1.87 18.16 8.93
CA GLU A 226 0.54 18.12 9.55
C GLU A 226 -0.26 16.90 9.06
N ALA A 227 -0.19 16.60 7.76
CA ALA A 227 -0.82 15.42 7.17
C ALA A 227 -0.19 14.13 7.73
N ARG A 228 1.13 14.08 7.91
CA ARG A 228 1.81 12.94 8.55
C ARG A 228 1.37 12.74 10.00
N ALA A 229 1.31 13.82 10.78
CA ALA A 229 0.83 13.78 12.17
C ALA A 229 -0.63 13.33 12.27
N LEU A 230 -1.48 13.80 11.35
CA LEU A 230 -2.88 13.38 11.26
C LEU A 230 -3.01 11.90 10.89
N ASN A 231 -2.24 11.42 9.90
CA ASN A 231 -2.17 10.02 9.52
C ASN A 231 -1.86 9.10 10.74
N HIS A 232 -0.84 9.44 11.50
CA HIS A 232 -0.48 8.71 12.71
C HIS A 232 -1.66 8.63 13.70
N LYS A 233 -2.30 9.78 14.01
CA LYS A 233 -3.44 9.85 14.96
C LYS A 233 -4.68 9.11 14.45
N ILE A 234 -4.97 9.14 13.16
CA ILE A 234 -6.11 8.41 12.57
C ILE A 234 -5.92 6.91 12.79
N PHE A 235 -4.75 6.38 12.44
CA PHE A 235 -4.49 4.94 12.58
C PHE A 235 -4.34 4.51 14.04
N GLU A 236 -3.81 5.38 14.93
CA GLU A 236 -3.85 5.17 16.37
C GLU A 236 -5.30 5.00 16.86
N ALA A 237 -6.21 5.91 16.47
CA ALA A 237 -7.61 5.88 16.88
C ALA A 237 -8.36 4.63 16.38
N ILE A 238 -8.12 4.21 15.10
CA ILE A 238 -8.73 3.00 14.55
C ILE A 238 -8.23 1.77 15.30
N TYR A 239 -6.91 1.66 15.51
CA TYR A 239 -6.32 0.52 16.20
C TYR A 239 -6.78 0.44 17.64
N TYR A 240 -6.81 1.57 18.36
CA TYR A 240 -7.31 1.65 19.74
C TYR A 240 -8.76 1.17 19.83
N GLY A 241 -9.65 1.71 19.00
CA GLY A 241 -11.06 1.31 18.98
C GLY A 241 -11.24 -0.17 18.65
N SER A 242 -10.44 -0.70 17.74
CA SER A 242 -10.48 -2.11 17.33
C SER A 242 -9.96 -3.05 18.44
N VAL A 243 -8.85 -2.71 19.09
CA VAL A 243 -8.31 -3.48 20.24
C VAL A 243 -9.30 -3.46 21.41
N LEU A 244 -9.83 -2.28 21.74
CA LEU A 244 -10.82 -2.13 22.81
C LEU A 244 -12.06 -3.01 22.57
N GLU A 245 -12.64 -2.97 21.38
CA GLU A 245 -13.81 -3.81 21.07
C GLU A 245 -13.47 -5.30 21.03
N SER A 246 -12.32 -5.66 20.48
CA SER A 246 -11.87 -7.06 20.44
C SER A 246 -11.68 -7.62 21.87
N MET A 247 -11.19 -6.82 22.79
CA MET A 247 -11.09 -7.16 24.22
C MET A 247 -12.48 -7.25 24.86
N GLU A 248 -13.40 -6.29 24.62
CA GLU A 248 -14.76 -6.35 25.12
C GLU A 248 -15.57 -7.55 24.60
N GLU A 249 -15.36 -7.94 23.34
CA GLU A 249 -15.94 -9.16 22.77
C GLU A 249 -15.31 -10.42 23.39
N ALA A 250 -14.02 -10.39 23.73
CA ALA A 250 -13.37 -11.50 24.42
C ALA A 250 -13.93 -11.71 25.85
N LYS A 251 -14.28 -10.63 26.56
CA LYS A 251 -14.97 -10.74 27.87
C LYS A 251 -16.30 -11.49 27.77
N LYS A 252 -17.01 -11.37 26.64
CA LYS A 252 -18.34 -11.97 26.44
C LYS A 252 -18.29 -13.39 25.89
N TYR A 253 -17.37 -13.62 24.93
CA TYR A 253 -17.37 -14.82 24.09
C TYR A 253 -16.06 -15.63 24.18
N GLY A 254 -15.13 -15.21 25.03
CA GLY A 254 -13.79 -15.78 25.13
C GLY A 254 -12.81 -15.20 24.12
N ALA A 255 -11.53 -15.28 24.44
CA ALA A 255 -10.44 -14.92 23.52
C ALA A 255 -10.42 -15.88 22.31
N TYR A 256 -9.75 -15.47 21.22
CA TYR A 256 -9.48 -16.39 20.12
C TYR A 256 -8.58 -17.54 20.61
N GLU A 257 -8.76 -18.72 20.01
CA GLU A 257 -8.18 -19.99 20.52
C GLU A 257 -6.66 -19.93 20.76
N THR A 258 -5.93 -19.25 19.88
CA THR A 258 -4.47 -19.19 19.91
C THR A 258 -3.93 -17.89 20.55
N PHE A 259 -4.71 -17.27 21.44
CA PHE A 259 -4.31 -16.05 22.13
C PHE A 259 -3.10 -16.26 23.04
N GLU A 260 -3.09 -17.36 23.79
CA GLU A 260 -1.99 -17.69 24.68
C GLU A 260 -0.66 -17.87 23.92
N GLY A 261 0.39 -17.26 24.45
CA GLY A 261 1.72 -17.23 23.80
C GLY A 261 1.88 -16.15 22.71
N SER A 262 0.79 -15.50 22.27
CA SER A 262 0.88 -14.38 21.33
C SER A 262 1.53 -13.16 21.99
N PRO A 263 2.09 -12.20 21.22
CA PRO A 263 2.55 -10.92 21.77
C PRO A 263 1.47 -10.19 22.59
N ALA A 264 0.24 -10.14 22.11
CA ALA A 264 -0.87 -9.49 22.81
C ALA A 264 -1.16 -10.10 24.18
N SER A 265 -0.98 -11.42 24.37
CA SER A 265 -1.14 -12.07 25.68
C SER A 265 -0.11 -11.59 26.72
N LYS A 266 1.00 -11.00 26.25
CA LYS A 266 2.05 -10.39 27.07
C LYS A 266 1.91 -8.88 27.17
N GLY A 267 0.85 -8.28 26.64
CA GLY A 267 0.64 -6.83 26.58
C GLY A 267 1.49 -6.14 25.52
N ILE A 268 2.05 -6.87 24.57
CA ILE A 268 2.83 -6.32 23.44
C ILE A 268 1.87 -6.13 22.27
N LEU A 269 1.58 -4.88 21.93
CA LEU A 269 0.73 -4.52 20.80
C LEU A 269 1.56 -4.13 19.57
N GLN A 270 0.92 -3.86 18.43
CA GLN A 270 1.62 -3.67 17.16
C GLN A 270 2.70 -2.56 17.23
N PHE A 271 2.41 -1.43 17.84
CA PHE A 271 3.35 -0.32 17.93
C PHE A 271 4.57 -0.59 18.83
N ASP A 272 4.48 -1.54 19.76
CA ASP A 272 5.62 -1.96 20.61
C ASP A 272 6.66 -2.78 19.84
N MET A 273 6.28 -3.31 18.68
CA MET A 273 7.15 -4.11 17.80
C MET A 273 7.85 -3.25 16.72
N TRP A 274 7.73 -1.93 16.81
CA TRP A 274 8.37 -0.98 15.91
C TRP A 274 9.33 -0.07 16.66
N GLU A 275 10.32 0.46 15.95
CA GLU A 275 11.20 1.49 16.51
C GLU A 275 10.39 2.71 16.99
N PRO A 276 10.85 3.45 18.00
CA PRO A 276 10.12 4.60 18.54
C PRO A 276 9.73 5.64 17.48
N SER A 277 8.53 6.21 17.58
CA SER A 277 8.05 7.26 16.68
C SER A 277 8.41 8.65 17.22
N LYS A 278 8.58 9.61 16.30
CA LYS A 278 8.59 11.03 16.65
C LYS A 278 7.23 11.56 17.11
N TYR A 279 6.13 10.84 16.74
CA TYR A 279 4.79 11.17 17.17
C TYR A 279 4.43 10.39 18.44
N PRO A 280 4.03 11.07 19.54
CA PRO A 280 3.64 10.39 20.76
C PRO A 280 2.28 9.69 20.60
N LEU A 281 2.08 8.63 21.37
CA LEU A 281 0.77 8.02 21.57
C LEU A 281 -0.12 9.01 22.37
N THR A 282 -1.40 9.10 21.98
CA THR A 282 -2.32 10.10 22.55
C THR A 282 -3.46 9.49 23.37
N LEU A 283 -3.62 8.16 23.32
CA LEU A 283 -4.69 7.42 23.99
C LEU A 283 -4.15 6.62 25.19
N ASN A 284 -5.04 6.17 26.06
CA ASN A 284 -4.66 5.43 27.27
C ASN A 284 -4.37 3.96 26.98
N TRP A 285 -3.20 3.70 26.40
CA TRP A 285 -2.77 2.36 26.02
C TRP A 285 -2.39 1.48 27.22
N ASP A 286 -1.86 2.06 28.29
CA ASP A 286 -1.42 1.28 29.45
C ASP A 286 -2.60 0.55 30.10
N ALA A 287 -3.71 1.24 30.33
CA ALA A 287 -4.92 0.63 30.85
C ALA A 287 -5.47 -0.45 29.91
N LEU A 288 -5.51 -0.17 28.59
CA LEU A 288 -6.01 -1.13 27.61
C LEU A 288 -5.11 -2.38 27.50
N LYS A 289 -3.79 -2.24 27.60
CA LYS A 289 -2.86 -3.38 27.62
C LYS A 289 -3.09 -4.29 28.83
N GLU A 290 -3.34 -3.73 30.02
CA GLU A 290 -3.68 -4.50 31.22
C GLU A 290 -5.01 -5.25 31.05
N ASP A 291 -6.01 -4.59 30.48
CA ASP A 291 -7.30 -5.22 30.17
C ASP A 291 -7.12 -6.37 29.13
N VAL A 292 -6.30 -6.17 28.10
CA VAL A 292 -5.98 -7.21 27.09
C VAL A 292 -5.28 -8.41 27.74
N LYS A 293 -4.31 -8.19 28.63
CA LYS A 293 -3.65 -9.28 29.36
C LYS A 293 -4.63 -10.06 30.24
N THR A 294 -5.58 -9.37 30.84
CA THR A 294 -6.54 -9.97 31.78
C THR A 294 -7.66 -10.73 31.08
N HIS A 295 -8.18 -10.20 29.97
CA HIS A 295 -9.40 -10.69 29.33
C HIS A 295 -9.16 -11.32 27.94
N GLY A 296 -7.98 -11.13 27.38
CA GLY A 296 -7.65 -11.54 26.03
C GLY A 296 -8.22 -10.63 24.96
N MET A 297 -8.11 -11.06 23.71
CA MET A 297 -8.70 -10.44 22.52
C MET A 297 -9.54 -11.48 21.77
N ARG A 298 -10.62 -11.02 21.12
CA ARG A 298 -11.46 -11.88 20.25
C ARG A 298 -10.84 -12.13 18.89
N ASN A 299 -9.91 -11.25 18.45
CA ASN A 299 -9.30 -11.26 17.13
C ASN A 299 -7.77 -11.28 17.25
N SER A 300 -7.10 -12.12 16.49
CA SER A 300 -5.63 -12.16 16.43
C SER A 300 -5.04 -10.98 15.67
N LEU A 301 -5.73 -10.50 14.64
CA LEU A 301 -5.32 -9.40 13.77
C LEU A 301 -6.52 -8.48 13.50
N LEU A 302 -6.28 -7.18 13.29
CA LEU A 302 -7.32 -6.16 13.26
C LEU A 302 -7.26 -5.24 12.02
N LEU A 303 -6.10 -4.68 11.67
CA LEU A 303 -5.97 -3.69 10.61
C LEU A 303 -5.19 -4.24 9.42
N ALA A 304 -5.76 -4.01 8.22
CA ALA A 304 -5.16 -4.33 6.93
C ALA A 304 -5.71 -3.36 5.86
N PRO A 305 -5.10 -2.20 5.65
CA PRO A 305 -5.51 -1.26 4.60
C PRO A 305 -5.44 -1.88 3.20
N MET A 306 -6.62 -2.29 2.68
CA MET A 306 -6.82 -2.83 1.35
C MET A 306 -7.00 -1.72 0.31
N PRO A 307 -6.92 -2.01 -1.02
CA PRO A 307 -6.94 -0.98 -2.06
C PRO A 307 -8.24 -0.18 -2.18
N THR A 308 -9.37 -0.70 -1.74
CA THR A 308 -10.73 -0.09 -1.80
C THR A 308 -11.20 0.29 -3.21
N ALA A 309 -10.73 -0.39 -4.25
CA ALA A 309 -10.95 -0.05 -5.67
C ALA A 309 -12.42 0.16 -6.07
N SER A 310 -13.36 -0.58 -5.44
CA SER A 310 -14.80 -0.47 -5.69
C SER A 310 -15.52 0.32 -4.60
N THR A 311 -15.22 0.06 -3.33
CA THR A 311 -15.93 0.65 -2.18
C THR A 311 -15.71 2.16 -2.06
N SER A 312 -14.51 2.65 -2.39
CA SER A 312 -14.23 4.09 -2.44
C SER A 312 -15.06 4.79 -3.52
N GLN A 313 -15.22 4.16 -4.68
CA GLN A 313 -16.02 4.70 -5.80
C GLN A 313 -17.50 4.83 -5.41
N ILE A 314 -18.07 3.81 -4.77
CA ILE A 314 -19.46 3.81 -4.30
C ILE A 314 -19.73 5.01 -3.38
N LEU A 315 -18.78 5.36 -2.52
CA LEU A 315 -18.91 6.48 -1.59
C LEU A 315 -18.38 7.82 -2.14
N GLY A 316 -17.81 7.82 -3.34
CA GLY A 316 -17.25 9.01 -4.00
C GLY A 316 -16.01 9.55 -3.27
N ASN A 317 -15.16 8.68 -2.74
CA ASN A 317 -13.90 9.00 -2.11
C ASN A 317 -12.72 8.58 -2.99
N ASN A 318 -11.54 9.16 -2.77
CA ASN A 318 -10.30 8.64 -3.32
C ASN A 318 -9.97 7.28 -2.68
N GLU A 319 -9.18 6.47 -3.37
CA GLU A 319 -8.87 5.10 -2.97
C GLU A 319 -7.98 5.07 -1.73
N CYS A 320 -8.33 4.24 -0.76
CA CYS A 320 -7.56 3.83 0.40
C CYS A 320 -6.73 4.98 1.04
N ILE A 321 -5.42 4.82 1.01
CA ILE A 321 -4.37 5.70 1.57
C ILE A 321 -3.65 6.51 0.50
N GLU A 322 -4.11 6.46 -0.74
CA GLU A 322 -3.42 7.03 -1.91
C GLU A 322 -3.68 8.54 -2.07
N PRO A 323 -2.68 9.31 -2.54
CA PRO A 323 -2.92 10.64 -3.07
C PRO A 323 -3.73 10.56 -4.37
N TYR A 324 -4.29 11.68 -4.80
CA TYR A 324 -4.91 11.76 -6.12
C TYR A 324 -3.89 11.57 -7.24
N THR A 325 -4.18 10.67 -8.18
CA THR A 325 -3.35 10.48 -9.39
C THR A 325 -3.63 11.56 -10.44
N SER A 326 -4.81 12.15 -10.41
CA SER A 326 -5.23 13.25 -11.30
C SER A 326 -6.43 13.94 -10.68
N ASN A 327 -6.53 15.27 -10.81
CA ASN A 327 -7.71 16.01 -10.37
C ASN A 327 -8.87 15.95 -11.38
N MET A 328 -8.61 15.52 -12.62
CA MET A 328 -9.62 15.31 -13.65
C MET A 328 -9.15 14.22 -14.63
N TYR A 329 -9.93 13.19 -14.83
CA TYR A 329 -9.59 12.09 -15.74
C TYR A 329 -10.82 11.43 -16.34
N LEU A 330 -10.63 10.72 -17.46
CA LEU A 330 -11.66 9.93 -18.10
C LEU A 330 -11.60 8.50 -17.56
N ARG A 331 -12.69 8.04 -16.98
CA ARG A 331 -12.85 6.67 -16.51
C ARG A 331 -13.65 5.86 -17.54
N ARG A 332 -13.03 4.79 -18.03
CA ARG A 332 -13.67 3.81 -18.89
C ARG A 332 -14.22 2.65 -18.08
N THR A 333 -15.47 2.33 -18.27
CA THR A 333 -16.15 1.18 -17.66
C THR A 333 -16.92 0.42 -18.75
N LEU A 334 -17.44 -0.75 -18.41
CA LEU A 334 -18.33 -1.48 -19.34
C LEU A 334 -19.60 -0.70 -19.69
N ALA A 335 -20.04 0.22 -18.82
CA ALA A 335 -21.22 1.06 -19.03
C ALA A 335 -20.93 2.34 -19.84
N GLY A 336 -19.67 2.65 -20.15
CA GLY A 336 -19.27 3.84 -20.91
C GLY A 336 -18.08 4.59 -20.33
N GLU A 337 -17.85 5.79 -20.86
CA GLU A 337 -16.79 6.69 -20.44
C GLU A 337 -17.36 7.84 -19.60
N PHE A 338 -16.76 8.08 -18.43
CA PHE A 338 -17.20 9.10 -17.47
C PHE A 338 -16.05 10.02 -17.11
N VAL A 339 -16.31 11.33 -17.15
CA VAL A 339 -15.36 12.31 -16.63
C VAL A 339 -15.44 12.31 -15.10
N VAL A 340 -14.38 11.94 -14.44
CA VAL A 340 -14.25 12.00 -12.98
C VAL A 340 -13.44 13.23 -12.61
N ILE A 341 -13.95 13.99 -11.66
CA ILE A 341 -13.39 15.28 -11.27
C ILE A 341 -13.24 15.31 -9.75
N ASN A 342 -12.13 15.86 -9.26
CA ASN A 342 -11.96 16.12 -7.84
C ASN A 342 -12.98 17.18 -7.38
N LYS A 343 -14.03 16.71 -6.71
CA LYS A 343 -15.16 17.55 -6.25
C LYS A 343 -14.75 18.67 -5.30
N HIS A 344 -13.66 18.48 -4.55
CA HIS A 344 -13.15 19.47 -3.61
C HIS A 344 -12.50 20.62 -4.36
N LEU A 345 -11.64 20.33 -5.35
CA LEU A 345 -11.00 21.32 -6.20
C LEU A 345 -12.03 22.19 -6.90
N ILE A 346 -13.04 21.58 -7.53
CA ILE A 346 -14.07 22.34 -8.26
C ILE A 346 -14.83 23.31 -7.34
N LYS A 347 -15.22 22.84 -6.15
CA LYS A 347 -15.91 23.70 -5.16
C LYS A 347 -15.06 24.91 -4.79
N GLU A 348 -13.77 24.74 -4.60
CA GLU A 348 -12.86 25.84 -4.28
C GLU A 348 -12.67 26.77 -5.47
N LEU A 349 -12.46 26.25 -6.68
CA LEU A 349 -12.32 27.08 -7.89
C LEU A 349 -13.60 27.88 -8.19
N ILE A 350 -14.79 27.30 -7.95
CA ILE A 350 -16.07 28.00 -8.04
C ILE A 350 -16.14 29.12 -7.00
N SER A 351 -15.77 28.83 -5.74
CA SER A 351 -15.81 29.83 -4.67
C SER A 351 -14.89 31.04 -4.91
N LEU A 352 -13.79 30.81 -5.64
CA LEU A 352 -12.84 31.85 -6.05
C LEU A 352 -13.23 32.55 -7.36
N GLY A 353 -14.32 32.11 -8.03
CA GLY A 353 -14.75 32.68 -9.31
C GLY A 353 -13.83 32.33 -10.49
N ILE A 354 -12.99 31.33 -10.34
CA ILE A 354 -11.96 30.91 -11.33
C ILE A 354 -12.45 29.75 -12.22
N TRP A 355 -13.49 29.03 -11.80
CA TRP A 355 -14.00 27.87 -12.55
C TRP A 355 -14.71 28.31 -13.83
N ASN A 356 -14.11 28.04 -14.99
CA ASN A 356 -14.65 28.26 -16.32
C ASN A 356 -14.12 27.22 -17.32
N ASN A 357 -14.49 27.31 -18.60
CA ASN A 357 -14.05 26.37 -19.64
C ASN A 357 -12.52 26.42 -19.87
N GLU A 358 -11.90 27.57 -19.74
CA GLU A 358 -10.47 27.73 -19.90
C GLU A 358 -9.71 27.01 -18.79
N THR A 359 -10.09 27.20 -17.52
CA THR A 359 -9.54 26.50 -16.36
C THR A 359 -9.74 25.00 -16.48
N LYS A 360 -10.94 24.54 -16.88
CA LYS A 360 -11.22 23.12 -17.14
C LYS A 360 -10.27 22.54 -18.19
N ASN A 361 -10.13 23.23 -19.34
CA ASN A 361 -9.27 22.77 -20.44
C ASN A 361 -7.79 22.77 -20.05
N ALA A 362 -7.36 23.74 -19.24
CA ALA A 362 -5.99 23.76 -18.71
C ALA A 362 -5.70 22.55 -17.82
N ILE A 363 -6.61 22.20 -16.90
CA ILE A 363 -6.46 21.01 -16.05
C ILE A 363 -6.41 19.72 -16.90
N ILE A 364 -7.26 19.60 -17.92
CA ILE A 364 -7.26 18.43 -18.83
C ILE A 364 -5.92 18.35 -19.60
N ARG A 365 -5.48 19.46 -20.19
CA ARG A 365 -4.21 19.55 -20.93
C ARG A 365 -3.02 19.12 -20.07
N ASP A 366 -3.03 19.54 -18.80
CA ASP A 366 -1.96 19.27 -17.85
C ASP A 366 -2.16 17.93 -17.09
N ASN A 367 -2.96 16.98 -17.66
CA ASN A 367 -3.23 15.64 -17.11
C ASN A 367 -3.77 15.66 -15.66
N GLY A 368 -4.58 16.64 -15.33
CA GLY A 368 -5.18 16.81 -14.00
C GLY A 368 -4.29 17.55 -12.99
N SER A 369 -3.13 18.06 -13.40
CA SER A 369 -2.32 18.97 -12.59
C SER A 369 -2.95 20.37 -12.50
N VAL A 370 -2.73 21.04 -11.38
CA VAL A 370 -3.12 22.43 -11.15
C VAL A 370 -1.92 23.37 -11.06
N GLN A 371 -0.70 22.85 -11.24
CA GLN A 371 0.53 23.62 -11.00
C GLN A 371 0.70 24.82 -11.94
N ASN A 372 0.19 24.72 -13.17
CA ASN A 372 0.25 25.77 -14.18
C ASN A 372 -0.94 26.75 -14.13
N LEU A 373 -1.90 26.55 -13.23
CA LEU A 373 -3.02 27.48 -13.06
C LEU A 373 -2.59 28.76 -12.31
N VAL A 374 -3.26 29.86 -12.59
CA VAL A 374 -3.11 31.11 -11.83
C VAL A 374 -4.02 31.02 -10.59
N ILE A 375 -3.58 30.36 -9.57
CA ILE A 375 -4.26 30.12 -8.29
C ILE A 375 -3.27 30.30 -7.14
N PRO A 376 -3.73 30.50 -5.88
CA PRO A 376 -2.84 30.56 -4.72
C PRO A 376 -1.96 29.31 -4.57
N ASP A 377 -0.71 29.51 -4.12
CA ASP A 377 0.26 28.43 -3.97
C ASP A 377 -0.19 27.37 -2.95
N GLU A 378 -0.95 27.77 -1.91
CA GLU A 378 -1.55 26.85 -0.95
C GLU A 378 -2.52 25.86 -1.62
N LEU A 379 -3.29 26.30 -2.61
CA LEU A 379 -4.16 25.45 -3.41
C LEU A 379 -3.34 24.52 -4.31
N LYS A 380 -2.28 25.04 -4.93
CA LYS A 380 -1.36 24.20 -5.73
C LYS A 380 -0.76 23.09 -4.87
N ALA A 381 -0.30 23.39 -3.66
CA ALA A 381 0.24 22.39 -2.72
C ALA A 381 -0.83 21.37 -2.32
N LYS A 382 -2.04 21.81 -1.98
CA LYS A 382 -3.15 20.94 -1.53
C LYS A 382 -3.63 19.97 -2.62
N TYR A 383 -3.62 20.38 -3.88
CA TYR A 383 -4.11 19.61 -5.02
C TYR A 383 -3.01 18.99 -5.90
N LYS A 384 -1.78 18.86 -5.37
CA LYS A 384 -0.73 18.08 -6.02
C LYS A 384 -1.21 16.70 -6.36
N THR A 385 -0.88 16.24 -7.56
CA THR A 385 -1.04 14.83 -7.92
C THR A 385 0.12 14.01 -7.37
N VAL A 386 -0.04 12.69 -7.30
CA VAL A 386 1.00 11.77 -6.81
C VAL A 386 2.31 11.86 -7.62
N TRP A 387 2.22 12.24 -8.90
CA TRP A 387 3.37 12.39 -9.79
C TRP A 387 4.25 13.60 -9.45
N GLU A 388 3.68 14.58 -8.75
CA GLU A 388 4.33 15.82 -8.33
C GLU A 388 4.91 15.76 -6.91
N MET A 389 4.82 14.58 -6.28
CA MET A 389 5.32 14.33 -4.92
C MET A 389 6.53 13.40 -4.93
N SER A 390 7.43 13.58 -3.96
CA SER A 390 8.45 12.58 -3.66
C SER A 390 7.82 11.31 -3.12
N GLN A 391 8.15 10.15 -3.68
CA GLN A 391 7.65 8.86 -3.18
C GLN A 391 8.12 8.54 -1.75
N LYS A 392 9.18 9.21 -1.28
CA LYS A 392 9.59 9.19 0.13
C LYS A 392 8.46 9.55 1.08
N VAL A 393 7.58 10.50 0.68
CA VAL A 393 6.40 10.92 1.46
C VAL A 393 5.44 9.75 1.69
N LEU A 394 5.18 8.95 0.65
CA LEU A 394 4.28 7.78 0.74
C LEU A 394 4.88 6.72 1.66
N ILE A 395 6.18 6.45 1.54
CA ILE A 395 6.90 5.49 2.38
C ILE A 395 6.93 5.95 3.84
N ASP A 396 7.21 7.23 4.09
CA ASP A 396 7.20 7.81 5.44
C ASP A 396 5.81 7.69 6.09
N GLN A 397 4.74 8.07 5.37
CA GLN A 397 3.38 7.91 5.87
C GLN A 397 3.00 6.45 6.09
N ALA A 398 3.48 5.53 5.23
CA ALA A 398 3.29 4.10 5.40
C ALA A 398 3.97 3.56 6.67
N ALA A 399 5.16 4.05 7.00
CA ALA A 399 5.86 3.71 8.25
C ALA A 399 5.15 4.31 9.47
N ASP A 400 4.73 5.58 9.40
CA ASP A 400 4.04 6.26 10.50
C ASP A 400 2.75 5.52 10.91
N ARG A 401 1.91 5.11 9.95
CA ARG A 401 0.68 4.32 10.23
C ARG A 401 0.95 2.84 10.44
N GLY A 402 2.03 2.29 9.88
CA GLY A 402 2.41 0.88 9.98
C GLY A 402 2.49 0.38 11.42
N ARG A 403 2.82 1.28 12.36
CA ARG A 403 2.85 1.01 13.81
C ARG A 403 1.51 0.56 14.40
N PHE A 404 0.41 0.85 13.71
CA PHE A 404 -0.94 0.48 14.12
C PHE A 404 -1.56 -0.56 13.19
N VAL A 405 -0.86 -0.95 12.12
CA VAL A 405 -1.32 -1.93 11.15
C VAL A 405 -0.70 -3.28 11.46
N CYS A 406 -1.46 -4.12 12.15
CA CYS A 406 -0.96 -5.43 12.61
C CYS A 406 -0.77 -6.44 11.48
N GLN A 407 -1.49 -6.33 10.37
CA GLN A 407 -1.18 -7.05 9.14
C GLN A 407 -0.22 -6.22 8.26
N SER A 408 -0.58 -5.87 7.04
CA SER A 408 0.19 -4.98 6.18
C SER A 408 -0.73 -4.00 5.44
N GLN A 409 -0.24 -3.38 4.39
CA GLN A 409 -0.97 -2.35 3.63
C GLN A 409 -0.66 -2.45 2.14
N SER A 410 -1.66 -2.21 1.31
CA SER A 410 -1.54 -2.19 -0.15
C SER A 410 -0.89 -0.88 -0.60
N LEU A 411 0.43 -0.80 -0.50
CA LEU A 411 1.21 0.40 -0.79
C LEU A 411 1.63 0.46 -2.26
N ASN A 412 0.95 1.27 -3.07
CA ASN A 412 1.41 1.59 -4.41
C ASN A 412 2.50 2.67 -4.37
N LEU A 413 3.49 2.55 -5.26
CA LEU A 413 4.49 3.58 -5.53
C LEU A 413 4.36 4.07 -6.97
N PHE A 414 4.70 5.35 -7.21
CA PHE A 414 4.40 6.03 -8.45
C PHE A 414 5.65 6.73 -9.00
N LEU A 415 6.02 6.43 -10.23
CA LEU A 415 7.10 7.10 -10.94
C LEU A 415 6.67 7.43 -12.36
N GLU A 416 6.70 8.70 -12.72
CA GLU A 416 6.42 9.14 -14.09
C GLU A 416 7.45 8.59 -15.05
N ASP A 417 8.75 8.76 -14.73
CA ASP A 417 9.89 8.24 -15.46
C ASP A 417 10.68 7.25 -14.60
N PRO A 418 10.30 5.95 -14.62
CA PRO A 418 10.97 4.94 -13.82
C PRO A 418 12.36 4.64 -14.36
N ASN A 419 13.35 4.61 -13.46
CA ASN A 419 14.66 4.05 -13.73
C ASN A 419 15.12 3.21 -12.54
N THR A 420 16.01 2.27 -12.79
CA THR A 420 16.44 1.28 -11.80
C THR A 420 17.08 1.92 -10.56
N SER A 421 17.79 3.04 -10.71
CA SER A 421 18.41 3.74 -9.56
C SER A 421 17.36 4.33 -8.62
N LYS A 422 16.33 5.01 -9.15
CA LYS A 422 15.23 5.57 -8.33
C LYS A 422 14.47 4.47 -7.61
N ILE A 423 14.12 3.39 -8.32
CA ILE A 423 13.37 2.27 -7.75
C ILE A 423 14.20 1.56 -6.67
N SER A 424 15.48 1.31 -6.93
CA SER A 424 16.40 0.75 -5.95
C SER A 424 16.45 1.59 -4.67
N SER A 425 16.60 2.91 -4.81
CA SER A 425 16.62 3.83 -3.66
C SER A 425 15.30 3.78 -2.87
N MET A 426 14.15 3.69 -3.55
CA MET A 426 12.83 3.58 -2.91
C MET A 426 12.71 2.28 -2.12
N HIS A 427 13.08 1.14 -2.69
CA HIS A 427 13.02 -0.16 -2.00
C HIS A 427 13.96 -0.22 -0.81
N MET A 428 15.20 0.24 -0.96
CA MET A 428 16.17 0.32 0.16
C MET A 428 15.65 1.23 1.27
N TYR A 429 15.01 2.33 0.92
CA TYR A 429 14.42 3.23 1.90
C TYR A 429 13.22 2.58 2.62
N ALA A 430 12.31 1.94 1.88
CA ALA A 430 11.16 1.24 2.44
C ALA A 430 11.56 0.11 3.40
N TRP A 431 12.57 -0.68 3.02
CA TRP A 431 13.15 -1.71 3.87
C TRP A 431 13.73 -1.13 5.15
N LYS A 432 14.56 -0.08 5.06
CA LYS A 432 15.15 0.61 6.23
C LYS A 432 14.12 1.27 7.14
N GLN A 433 12.95 1.63 6.62
CA GLN A 433 11.82 2.09 7.45
C GLN A 433 11.09 0.93 8.16
N GLY A 434 11.50 -0.31 7.95
CA GLY A 434 10.91 -1.50 8.57
C GLY A 434 9.51 -1.83 8.09
N LEU A 435 9.15 -1.46 6.86
CA LEU A 435 7.87 -1.80 6.26
C LEU A 435 7.74 -3.31 6.06
N LYS A 436 6.51 -3.83 6.20
CA LYS A 436 6.16 -5.22 5.85
C LYS A 436 5.96 -5.34 4.34
N THR A 437 5.14 -4.49 3.73
CA THR A 437 5.01 -4.34 2.28
C THR A 437 5.77 -3.10 1.84
N GLY A 438 6.82 -3.28 1.06
CA GLY A 438 7.58 -2.19 0.47
C GLY A 438 6.92 -1.61 -0.78
N MET A 439 6.23 -2.46 -1.56
CA MET A 439 5.51 -2.04 -2.76
C MET A 439 4.48 -3.09 -3.19
N TYR A 440 3.24 -2.65 -3.44
CA TYR A 440 2.22 -3.41 -4.15
C TYR A 440 2.48 -3.29 -5.65
N TYR A 441 1.98 -2.27 -6.34
CA TYR A 441 2.36 -1.97 -7.73
C TYR A 441 3.34 -0.81 -7.84
N LEU A 442 4.28 -0.92 -8.77
CA LEU A 442 4.92 0.26 -9.34
C LEU A 442 4.01 0.81 -10.44
N ARG A 443 3.44 1.99 -10.19
CA ARG A 443 2.61 2.70 -11.16
C ARG A 443 3.47 3.66 -11.97
N THR A 444 3.35 3.59 -13.30
CA THR A 444 4.07 4.46 -14.22
C THR A 444 3.08 5.19 -15.12
N ARG A 445 3.42 6.37 -15.62
CA ARG A 445 2.60 7.02 -16.64
C ARG A 445 2.84 6.38 -18.01
N PRO A 446 1.79 6.12 -18.81
CA PRO A 446 1.95 5.70 -20.20
C PRO A 446 2.68 6.79 -21.00
N LYS A 447 3.71 6.41 -21.76
CA LYS A 447 4.40 7.33 -22.69
C LYS A 447 3.51 7.78 -23.85
N ALA A 448 2.58 6.93 -24.28
CA ALA A 448 1.57 7.30 -25.27
C ALA A 448 0.41 8.03 -24.59
N ARG A 449 0.25 9.30 -24.85
CA ARG A 449 -0.92 10.07 -24.41
C ARG A 449 -2.15 9.57 -25.13
N ALA A 450 -3.23 9.25 -24.41
CA ALA A 450 -4.54 9.10 -25.03
C ALA A 450 -4.89 10.41 -25.73
N VAL A 451 -5.36 10.32 -26.98
CA VAL A 451 -5.74 11.50 -27.76
C VAL A 451 -6.79 12.28 -26.96
N GLN A 452 -6.48 13.51 -26.60
CA GLN A 452 -7.36 14.40 -25.82
C GLN A 452 -8.41 15.00 -26.76
N PHE A 453 -9.50 14.28 -26.99
CA PHE A 453 -10.59 14.75 -27.90
C PHE A 453 -11.47 15.87 -27.34
N THR A 454 -11.21 16.39 -26.16
CA THR A 454 -12.08 17.36 -25.45
C THR A 454 -11.52 18.76 -25.31
N VAL A 455 -10.39 19.07 -25.95
CA VAL A 455 -9.89 20.45 -26.05
C VAL A 455 -10.50 21.07 -27.29
N ASP A 456 -11.17 22.22 -27.10
CA ASP A 456 -11.77 22.98 -28.20
C ASP A 456 -10.69 23.24 -29.29
N PRO A 457 -10.85 22.78 -30.54
CA PRO A 457 -9.84 22.95 -31.59
C PRO A 457 -9.43 24.41 -31.83
N ALA A 458 -10.34 25.36 -31.54
CA ALA A 458 -10.05 26.78 -31.70
C ALA A 458 -8.96 27.30 -30.76
N THR A 459 -8.96 26.84 -29.49
CA THR A 459 -7.96 27.27 -28.49
C THR A 459 -6.58 26.66 -28.74
N SER A 460 -6.51 25.44 -29.29
CA SER A 460 -5.23 24.82 -29.65
C SER A 460 -4.61 25.44 -30.92
N LEU A 461 -5.45 25.89 -31.85
CA LEU A 461 -4.98 26.51 -33.08
C LEU A 461 -4.46 27.93 -32.86
N GLU A 462 -5.09 28.69 -31.96
CA GLU A 462 -4.61 30.04 -31.59
C GLU A 462 -3.32 29.99 -30.77
N ALA A 463 -3.19 29.05 -29.84
CA ALA A 463 -1.95 28.83 -29.08
C ALA A 463 -0.82 28.34 -29.99
N ALA A 464 -1.10 27.47 -30.95
CA ALA A 464 -0.13 27.01 -31.95
C ALA A 464 0.29 28.13 -32.91
N LYS A 465 -0.65 28.98 -33.33
CA LYS A 465 -0.38 30.17 -34.16
C LYS A 465 0.43 31.22 -33.40
N ALA A 466 0.15 31.44 -32.11
CA ALA A 466 0.91 32.35 -31.25
C ALA A 466 2.34 31.84 -31.01
N ALA A 467 2.53 30.56 -30.79
CA ALA A 467 3.85 29.95 -30.64
C ALA A 467 4.67 30.01 -31.95
N CYS A 468 4.02 29.73 -33.10
CA CYS A 468 4.63 29.81 -34.41
C CYS A 468 5.03 31.24 -34.81
N SER A 469 4.27 32.25 -34.37
CA SER A 469 4.56 33.68 -34.66
C SER A 469 5.72 34.27 -33.84
N LEU A 470 6.13 33.58 -32.76
CA LEU A 470 7.23 34.01 -31.88
C LEU A 470 8.59 33.43 -32.23
N GLU A 471 8.67 32.30 -32.96
CA GLU A 471 9.93 31.59 -33.16
C GLU A 471 10.57 31.65 -34.57
N ASN A 472 9.90 31.95 -35.63
CA ASN A 472 10.50 32.36 -36.95
C ASN A 472 9.43 32.44 -38.05
N LYS A 473 9.34 33.60 -38.71
CA LYS A 473 8.36 33.81 -39.80
C LYS A 473 8.69 33.13 -41.13
N ASP A 474 9.91 32.70 -41.34
CA ASP A 474 10.40 32.28 -42.66
C ASP A 474 10.55 30.76 -42.86
N GLU A 475 10.33 29.96 -41.84
CA GLU A 475 10.48 28.45 -41.92
C GLU A 475 9.26 27.64 -41.50
N CYS A 476 8.09 28.25 -41.31
CA CYS A 476 6.90 27.54 -40.84
C CYS A 476 6.17 26.82 -41.99
N THR A 477 6.45 25.54 -42.20
CA THR A 477 5.79 24.68 -43.21
C THR A 477 4.35 24.20 -42.78
N MET A 478 3.86 24.52 -41.58
CA MET A 478 2.55 24.08 -41.11
C MET A 478 1.37 24.94 -41.50
N CYS A 479 1.59 26.13 -42.05
CA CYS A 479 0.54 27.06 -42.48
C CYS A 479 0.30 27.13 -44.01
N SER A 480 0.96 26.24 -44.80
CA SER A 480 0.87 26.26 -46.25
C SER A 480 0.31 24.98 -46.86
N ALA A 481 -0.59 24.29 -46.13
CA ALA A 481 -1.39 23.16 -46.66
C ALA A 481 -2.87 23.42 -46.43
#